data_96b283140dcd068e35a1902780878883
#
_entry.id   96b283140dcd068e35a1902780878883
#
_cell.length_a   1.000
_cell.length_b   1.000
_cell.length_c   1.000
_cell.angle_alpha   90.00
_cell.angle_beta   90.00
_cell.angle_gamma   90.00
#
_symmetry.space_group_name_H-M   'P 1'
#
loop_
_entity.id
_entity.type
_entity.pdbx_description
1 polymer ?
#
loop_
_entity_poly.entity_id
_entity_poly.type
_entity_poly.pdbx_seq_one_letter_code
_entity_poly.pdbx_strand_id
1 'polypeptide(L)'
;MGLKGFDFFQKVAIGEDVTKPTIIGSILSLSAISIMLFLFFRQLIDFYSYHTKTDSVVHQPKNADEKISIYMELFFNNVPCNLLSLDTVDIMNNHKSDISDTLTKKKYFHQNRRIAEKYITNRDVEQLAKAIKDKEGCVLTGRILVNQVPGEYHISFHNYRGLWRDINQRYKDLAQKIKLTHSFKSLSLGDAPRSIVKRFDLDSNLFFRNFENINTFGDNQLNNYNYFIKIIPYMLVDENWGSTYYTYSFSLSSKSTPFNPHYDEMPIITIRYEFSPIMMKVTHLKRDYLHFLTHVSAIIGGVFVVFSVINRLATNLIYSSDK
;
A
#
# COMPACT_ATOMS: atom_id res chain seq x y z
N MET A 1 -35.46 46.50 11.84
CA MET A 1 -34.77 46.02 13.05
C MET A 1 -33.33 46.47 12.95
N GLY A 2 -32.88 47.42 13.77
CA GLY A 2 -31.50 47.94 13.71
C GLY A 2 -30.53 46.99 14.41
N LEU A 3 -29.22 47.09 14.09
CA LEU A 3 -28.11 46.34 14.67
C LEU A 3 -28.16 46.17 16.22
N LYS A 4 -28.78 47.11 16.91
CA LYS A 4 -28.94 47.07 18.37
C LYS A 4 -29.78 45.91 18.92
N GLY A 5 -30.62 45.30 18.10
CA GLY A 5 -31.45 44.14 18.50
C GLY A 5 -30.66 42.82 18.65
N PHE A 6 -29.39 42.78 18.21
CA PHE A 6 -28.52 41.59 18.28
C PHE A 6 -27.49 41.66 19.45
N ASP A 7 -27.68 42.55 20.42
CA ASP A 7 -26.80 42.67 21.60
C ASP A 7 -27.17 41.60 22.65
N PHE A 8 -26.36 40.52 22.73
CA PHE A 8 -26.47 39.48 23.78
C PHE A 8 -25.77 39.85 25.09
N PHE A 9 -24.98 40.92 25.10
CA PHE A 9 -24.21 41.39 26.25
C PHE A 9 -24.79 42.69 26.80
N GLN A 10 -26.11 42.82 26.87
CA GLN A 10 -26.84 44.01 27.31
C GLN A 10 -26.44 44.40 28.72
N LYS A 11 -26.33 45.72 28.96
CA LYS A 11 -26.03 46.26 30.28
C LYS A 11 -27.29 46.57 31.05
N VAL A 12 -27.23 46.27 32.32
CA VAL A 12 -28.22 46.80 33.28
C VAL A 12 -27.80 48.22 33.64
N ALA A 13 -28.62 49.21 33.34
CA ALA A 13 -28.39 50.60 33.75
C ALA A 13 -28.59 50.74 35.27
N ILE A 14 -27.65 51.38 35.97
CA ILE A 14 -27.73 51.59 37.42
C ILE A 14 -28.93 52.45 37.69
N GLY A 15 -29.94 51.91 38.40
CA GLY A 15 -31.16 52.58 38.74
C GLY A 15 -32.36 52.42 37.80
N GLU A 16 -32.27 51.68 36.75
CA GLU A 16 -33.36 51.28 35.85
C GLU A 16 -33.36 49.78 35.62
N ASP A 17 -34.50 49.12 35.75
CA ASP A 17 -34.65 47.69 35.49
C ASP A 17 -34.63 47.33 33.97
N VAL A 18 -34.12 48.23 33.14
CA VAL A 18 -34.12 48.08 31.69
C VAL A 18 -32.71 47.98 31.14
N THR A 19 -32.46 46.90 30.45
CA THR A 19 -31.20 46.69 29.72
C THR A 19 -31.15 47.55 28.45
N LYS A 20 -30.05 48.31 28.27
CA LYS A 20 -29.89 49.16 27.07
C LYS A 20 -28.94 48.50 26.07
N PRO A 21 -29.39 48.13 24.83
CA PRO A 21 -28.53 47.59 23.81
C PRO A 21 -27.55 48.62 23.28
N THR A 22 -26.29 48.19 23.10
CA THR A 22 -25.19 49.02 22.61
C THR A 22 -24.75 48.56 21.20
N ILE A 23 -24.21 49.48 20.41
CA ILE A 23 -23.66 49.14 19.09
C ILE A 23 -22.43 48.20 19.25
N ILE A 24 -21.60 48.48 20.24
CA ILE A 24 -20.40 47.69 20.51
C ILE A 24 -20.76 46.28 20.95
N GLY A 25 -21.73 46.13 21.86
CA GLY A 25 -22.25 44.84 22.28
C GLY A 25 -22.82 44.02 21.09
N SER A 26 -23.53 44.71 20.18
CA SER A 26 -24.06 44.04 18.97
C SER A 26 -22.96 43.54 18.02
N ILE A 27 -21.90 44.31 17.80
CA ILE A 27 -20.75 43.88 16.98
C ILE A 27 -20.04 42.69 17.63
N LEU A 28 -19.80 42.77 18.96
CA LEU A 28 -19.19 41.68 19.71
C LEU A 28 -20.06 40.41 19.69
N SER A 29 -21.37 40.53 19.83
CA SER A 29 -22.31 39.40 19.75
C SER A 29 -22.28 38.76 18.39
N LEU A 30 -22.28 39.53 17.30
CA LEU A 30 -22.24 39.02 15.94
C LEU A 30 -20.91 38.31 15.66
N SER A 31 -19.78 38.86 16.14
CA SER A 31 -18.46 38.23 16.01
C SER A 31 -18.37 36.95 16.83
N ALA A 32 -18.93 36.90 18.03
CA ALA A 32 -18.99 35.73 18.88
C ALA A 32 -19.77 34.56 18.19
N ILE A 33 -20.95 34.91 17.63
CA ILE A 33 -21.77 33.91 16.88
C ILE A 33 -21.00 33.39 15.66
N SER A 34 -20.35 34.28 14.91
CA SER A 34 -19.58 33.86 13.71
C SER A 34 -18.45 32.92 14.07
N ILE A 35 -17.73 33.20 15.16
CA ILE A 35 -16.64 32.35 15.66
C ILE A 35 -17.20 31.00 16.17
N MET A 36 -18.32 31.03 16.94
CA MET A 36 -18.96 29.80 17.42
C MET A 36 -19.38 28.91 16.25
N LEU A 37 -20.00 29.47 15.22
CA LEU A 37 -20.41 28.71 14.04
C LEU A 37 -19.20 28.13 13.29
N PHE A 38 -18.14 28.89 13.10
CA PHE A 38 -16.91 28.43 12.47
C PHE A 38 -16.29 27.25 13.25
N LEU A 39 -16.15 27.38 14.58
CA LEU A 39 -15.61 26.33 15.43
C LEU A 39 -16.51 25.09 15.47
N PHE A 40 -17.83 25.29 15.48
CA PHE A 40 -18.79 24.19 15.42
C PHE A 40 -18.65 23.38 14.10
N PHE A 41 -18.59 24.06 12.96
CA PHE A 41 -18.40 23.36 11.68
C PHE A 41 -17.04 22.66 11.61
N ARG A 42 -15.98 23.28 12.13
CA ARG A 42 -14.66 22.62 12.25
C ARG A 42 -14.75 21.34 13.08
N GLN A 43 -15.40 21.41 14.26
CA GLN A 43 -15.60 20.25 15.13
C GLN A 43 -16.48 19.17 14.47
N LEU A 44 -17.48 19.59 13.69
CA LEU A 44 -18.32 18.66 12.95
C LEU A 44 -17.54 17.93 11.86
N ILE A 45 -16.70 18.63 11.09
CA ILE A 45 -15.81 18.02 10.09
C ILE A 45 -14.86 17.05 10.76
N ASP A 46 -14.24 17.43 11.86
CA ASP A 46 -13.33 16.59 12.63
C ASP A 46 -14.03 15.32 13.13
N PHE A 47 -15.24 15.44 13.67
CA PHE A 47 -16.04 14.31 14.12
C PHE A 47 -16.37 13.30 13.00
N TYR A 48 -16.58 13.78 11.76
CA TYR A 48 -16.83 12.90 10.61
C TYR A 48 -15.54 12.37 9.96
N SER A 49 -14.39 12.96 10.27
CA SER A 49 -13.09 12.48 9.82
C SER A 49 -12.76 11.13 10.47
N TYR A 50 -12.02 10.29 9.75
CA TYR A 50 -11.50 9.05 10.31
C TYR A 50 -10.21 9.33 11.07
N HIS A 51 -10.22 9.06 12.38
CA HIS A 51 -9.01 9.13 13.18
C HIS A 51 -8.36 7.75 13.21
N THR A 52 -7.13 7.67 12.72
CA THR A 52 -6.31 6.45 12.73
C THR A 52 -5.24 6.55 13.80
N LYS A 53 -5.08 5.48 14.57
CA LYS A 53 -3.96 5.30 15.50
C LYS A 53 -3.08 4.19 14.97
N THR A 54 -1.78 4.44 14.90
CA THR A 54 -0.80 3.45 14.46
C THR A 54 0.10 3.09 15.62
N ASP A 55 0.11 1.81 15.97
CA ASP A 55 0.96 1.24 17.01
C ASP A 55 1.87 0.16 16.39
N SER A 56 3.08 0.01 16.90
CA SER A 56 3.98 -1.08 16.54
C SER A 56 3.86 -2.20 17.56
N VAL A 57 3.58 -3.41 17.11
CA VAL A 57 3.45 -4.59 17.96
C VAL A 57 4.36 -5.70 17.45
N VAL A 58 4.78 -6.60 18.34
CA VAL A 58 5.57 -7.76 17.93
C VAL A 58 4.66 -8.71 17.13
N HIS A 59 5.11 -9.06 15.93
CA HIS A 59 4.42 -10.03 15.10
C HIS A 59 4.65 -11.44 15.65
N GLN A 60 3.59 -12.08 16.07
CA GLN A 60 3.60 -13.49 16.46
C GLN A 60 2.67 -14.23 15.50
N PRO A 61 3.20 -15.02 14.54
CA PRO A 61 2.35 -15.86 13.71
C PRO A 61 1.60 -16.83 14.63
N LYS A 62 0.28 -16.90 14.46
CA LYS A 62 -0.58 -17.75 15.29
C LYS A 62 -0.25 -19.23 15.13
N ASN A 63 0.16 -19.62 13.91
CA ASN A 63 0.59 -20.98 13.59
C ASN A 63 1.78 -20.91 12.62
N ALA A 64 2.76 -21.78 12.78
CA ALA A 64 3.90 -21.88 11.86
C ALA A 64 3.47 -22.26 10.42
N ASP A 65 2.30 -22.89 10.27
CA ASP A 65 1.72 -23.32 8.99
C ASP A 65 0.83 -22.24 8.33
N GLU A 66 0.70 -21.05 8.94
CA GLU A 66 -0.10 -19.98 8.35
C GLU A 66 0.55 -19.50 7.05
N LYS A 67 -0.18 -19.66 5.94
CA LYS A 67 0.32 -19.34 4.60
C LYS A 67 -0.14 -17.96 4.17
N ILE A 68 0.76 -17.27 3.49
CA ILE A 68 0.47 -15.99 2.85
C ILE A 68 0.38 -16.19 1.35
N SER A 69 -0.56 -15.49 0.75
CA SER A 69 -0.71 -15.42 -0.70
C SER A 69 0.21 -14.34 -1.27
N ILE A 70 1.01 -14.70 -2.24
CA ILE A 70 1.78 -13.77 -3.05
C ILE A 70 1.22 -13.83 -4.46
N TYR A 71 0.66 -12.73 -4.92
CA TYR A 71 0.17 -12.55 -6.27
C TYR A 71 1.22 -11.86 -7.10
N MET A 72 1.58 -12.46 -8.24
CA MET A 72 2.55 -11.88 -9.16
C MET A 72 2.13 -11.98 -10.61
N GLU A 73 2.55 -10.98 -11.38
CA GLU A 73 2.47 -10.99 -12.83
C GLU A 73 3.83 -10.54 -13.36
N LEU A 74 4.56 -11.48 -13.98
CA LEU A 74 5.89 -11.29 -14.57
C LEU A 74 5.85 -11.47 -16.06
N PHE A 75 6.49 -10.55 -16.77
CA PHE A 75 6.69 -10.60 -18.22
C PHE A 75 8.14 -10.90 -18.54
N PHE A 76 8.36 -11.94 -19.32
CA PHE A 76 9.65 -12.29 -19.90
C PHE A 76 9.61 -12.01 -21.40
N ASN A 77 10.46 -11.10 -21.86
CA ASN A 77 10.42 -10.66 -23.27
C ASN A 77 11.06 -11.64 -24.24
N ASN A 78 12.10 -12.34 -23.81
CA ASN A 78 12.93 -13.16 -24.68
C ASN A 78 13.15 -14.59 -24.13
N VAL A 79 12.25 -15.09 -23.31
CA VAL A 79 12.31 -16.44 -22.76
C VAL A 79 11.01 -17.16 -23.05
N PRO A 80 11.04 -18.20 -23.89
CA PRO A 80 9.86 -19.03 -24.13
C PRO A 80 9.36 -19.73 -22.87
N CYS A 81 8.05 -19.86 -22.74
CA CYS A 81 7.41 -20.49 -21.58
C CYS A 81 7.88 -21.92 -21.31
N ASN A 82 8.39 -22.62 -22.34
CA ASN A 82 8.91 -24.00 -22.25
C ASN A 82 10.11 -24.15 -21.33
N LEU A 83 10.89 -23.07 -21.12
CA LEU A 83 12.10 -23.12 -20.31
C LEU A 83 11.88 -22.68 -18.87
N LEU A 84 10.83 -21.96 -18.58
CA LEU A 84 10.63 -21.38 -17.25
C LEU A 84 10.04 -22.39 -16.27
N SER A 85 10.68 -22.55 -15.12
CA SER A 85 10.16 -23.23 -13.95
C SER A 85 10.21 -22.29 -12.74
N LEU A 86 9.34 -22.52 -11.79
CA LEU A 86 9.31 -21.82 -10.51
C LEU A 86 9.45 -22.86 -9.39
N ASP A 87 10.47 -22.71 -8.59
CA ASP A 87 10.76 -23.55 -7.45
C ASP A 87 10.74 -22.70 -6.17
N THR A 88 10.32 -23.27 -5.04
CA THR A 88 10.35 -22.61 -3.73
C THR A 88 11.16 -23.41 -2.73
N VAL A 89 11.91 -22.68 -1.92
CA VAL A 89 12.65 -23.24 -0.78
C VAL A 89 12.44 -22.34 0.42
N ASP A 90 12.04 -22.90 1.55
CA ASP A 90 11.99 -22.17 2.81
C ASP A 90 13.18 -22.53 3.71
N ILE A 91 13.39 -21.76 4.78
CA ILE A 91 14.47 -22.02 5.74
C ILE A 91 14.33 -23.37 6.48
N MET A 92 13.14 -23.98 6.44
CA MET A 92 12.89 -25.31 6.98
C MET A 92 13.22 -26.42 5.99
N ASN A 93 13.87 -26.05 4.86
CA ASN A 93 14.23 -26.93 3.75
C ASN A 93 13.02 -27.62 3.08
N ASN A 94 11.82 -27.02 3.16
CA ASN A 94 10.70 -27.46 2.36
C ASN A 94 10.92 -27.00 0.92
N HIS A 95 11.38 -27.90 0.08
CA HIS A 95 11.60 -27.66 -1.33
C HIS A 95 10.41 -28.14 -2.14
N LYS A 96 9.81 -27.24 -2.92
CA LYS A 96 8.78 -27.55 -3.90
C LYS A 96 9.28 -27.17 -5.27
N SER A 97 9.51 -28.19 -6.09
CA SER A 97 9.90 -28.02 -7.48
C SER A 97 8.68 -27.84 -8.36
N ASP A 98 8.80 -26.95 -9.34
CA ASP A 98 7.81 -26.68 -10.39
C ASP A 98 6.39 -26.44 -9.84
N ILE A 99 6.21 -25.39 -9.05
CA ILE A 99 4.89 -24.95 -8.57
C ILE A 99 4.06 -24.32 -9.70
N SER A 100 4.23 -24.82 -10.92
CA SER A 100 3.48 -24.38 -12.11
C SER A 100 1.97 -24.59 -11.99
N ASP A 101 1.52 -25.47 -11.09
CA ASP A 101 0.09 -25.70 -10.84
C ASP A 101 -0.64 -24.46 -10.30
N THR A 102 0.08 -23.59 -9.63
CA THR A 102 -0.45 -22.33 -9.08
C THR A 102 -0.21 -21.13 -9.99
N LEU A 103 0.64 -21.28 -11.00
CA LEU A 103 0.97 -20.23 -11.97
C LEU A 103 0.47 -20.61 -13.36
N THR A 104 -0.17 -19.65 -13.99
CA THR A 104 -0.56 -19.75 -15.40
C THR A 104 0.54 -19.17 -16.27
N LYS A 105 1.05 -19.99 -17.20
CA LYS A 105 1.99 -19.56 -18.24
C LYS A 105 1.20 -19.18 -19.49
N LYS A 106 1.47 -18.00 -20.05
CA LYS A 106 0.87 -17.53 -21.30
C LYS A 106 1.97 -17.08 -22.23
N LYS A 107 1.89 -17.48 -23.50
CA LYS A 107 2.81 -17.00 -24.53
C LYS A 107 2.65 -15.51 -24.74
N TYR A 108 3.75 -14.81 -24.85
CA TYR A 108 3.79 -13.38 -25.06
C TYR A 108 4.65 -13.05 -26.30
N PHE A 109 4.12 -12.19 -27.17
CA PHE A 109 4.81 -11.72 -28.37
C PHE A 109 5.03 -10.23 -28.23
N HIS A 110 6.26 -9.84 -27.93
CA HIS A 110 6.64 -8.45 -27.69
C HIS A 110 6.32 -7.52 -28.87
N GLN A 111 6.52 -7.99 -30.10
CA GLN A 111 6.27 -7.21 -31.32
C GLN A 111 4.82 -6.75 -31.46
N ASN A 112 3.86 -7.58 -31.07
CA ASN A 112 2.43 -7.31 -31.20
C ASN A 112 1.74 -7.03 -29.84
N ARG A 113 2.47 -7.04 -28.74
CA ARG A 113 1.93 -6.98 -27.35
C ARG A 113 0.75 -7.93 -27.12
N ARG A 114 0.75 -9.06 -27.83
CA ARG A 114 -0.30 -10.09 -27.74
C ARG A 114 0.07 -11.10 -26.68
N ILE A 115 -0.89 -11.34 -25.78
CA ILE A 115 -0.86 -12.50 -24.87
C ILE A 115 -1.72 -13.56 -25.56
N ALA A 116 -1.12 -14.71 -25.89
CA ALA A 116 -1.82 -15.82 -26.50
C ALA A 116 -2.48 -16.71 -25.41
N GLU A 117 -3.13 -17.77 -25.84
CA GLU A 117 -3.79 -18.75 -24.98
C GLU A 117 -2.83 -19.41 -23.97
N LYS A 118 -3.43 -20.07 -22.96
CA LYS A 118 -2.71 -20.82 -21.93
C LYS A 118 -1.70 -21.77 -22.57
N TYR A 119 -0.45 -21.69 -22.10
CA TYR A 119 0.62 -22.54 -22.60
C TYR A 119 0.47 -23.97 -22.06
N ILE A 120 0.57 -24.96 -22.91
CA ILE A 120 0.68 -26.38 -22.56
C ILE A 120 2.15 -26.78 -22.68
N THR A 121 2.70 -27.40 -21.62
CA THR A 121 4.11 -27.80 -21.56
C THR A 121 4.46 -28.76 -22.68
N ASN A 122 5.45 -28.40 -23.50
CA ASN A 122 6.04 -29.26 -24.52
C ASN A 122 7.57 -29.30 -24.35
N ARG A 123 8.14 -30.50 -24.41
CA ARG A 123 9.58 -30.76 -24.22
C ARG A 123 10.33 -31.00 -25.54
N ASP A 124 9.84 -30.52 -26.65
CA ASP A 124 10.45 -30.67 -27.96
C ASP A 124 11.46 -29.56 -28.26
N VAL A 125 12.71 -29.92 -28.55
CA VAL A 125 13.82 -29.01 -28.86
C VAL A 125 13.55 -28.19 -30.13
N GLU A 126 12.94 -28.79 -31.16
CA GLU A 126 12.65 -28.11 -32.42
C GLU A 126 11.59 -27.01 -32.23
N GLN A 127 10.56 -27.29 -31.43
CA GLN A 127 9.57 -26.30 -31.09
C GLN A 127 10.16 -25.16 -30.23
N LEU A 128 11.09 -25.48 -29.32
CA LEU A 128 11.82 -24.46 -28.57
C LEU A 128 12.67 -23.59 -29.49
N ALA A 129 13.40 -24.21 -30.42
CA ALA A 129 14.21 -23.46 -31.41
C ALA A 129 13.34 -22.52 -32.27
N LYS A 130 12.14 -22.96 -32.66
CA LYS A 130 11.16 -22.15 -33.37
C LYS A 130 10.67 -20.97 -32.48
N ALA A 131 10.29 -21.25 -31.24
CA ALA A 131 9.82 -20.21 -30.29
C ALA A 131 10.87 -19.11 -30.08
N ILE A 132 12.17 -19.48 -29.98
CA ILE A 132 13.27 -18.52 -29.87
C ILE A 132 13.42 -17.67 -31.14
N LYS A 133 13.32 -18.30 -32.32
CA LYS A 133 13.35 -17.58 -33.61
C LYS A 133 12.21 -16.57 -33.73
N ASP A 134 11.02 -16.95 -33.28
CA ASP A 134 9.81 -16.13 -33.31
C ASP A 134 9.82 -15.06 -32.19
N LYS A 135 10.88 -14.98 -31.40
CA LYS A 135 11.01 -14.07 -30.24
C LYS A 135 9.83 -14.21 -29.27
N GLU A 136 9.43 -15.46 -29.02
CA GLU A 136 8.39 -15.76 -28.03
C GLU A 136 8.89 -15.39 -26.62
N GLY A 137 8.08 -14.64 -25.89
CA GLY A 137 8.23 -14.40 -24.48
C GLY A 137 7.20 -15.20 -23.66
N CYS A 138 7.22 -15.01 -22.35
CA CYS A 138 6.32 -15.67 -21.43
C CYS A 138 5.76 -14.71 -20.38
N VAL A 139 4.48 -14.82 -20.09
CA VAL A 139 3.86 -14.18 -18.93
C VAL A 139 3.56 -15.25 -17.90
N LEU A 140 4.11 -15.04 -16.70
CA LEU A 140 3.79 -15.83 -15.51
C LEU A 140 2.79 -15.05 -14.67
N THR A 141 1.59 -15.58 -14.48
CA THR A 141 0.55 -14.96 -13.66
C THR A 141 -0.01 -15.98 -12.69
N GLY A 142 -0.10 -15.61 -11.41
CA GLY A 142 -0.73 -16.51 -10.46
C GLY A 142 -0.54 -16.12 -9.01
N ARG A 143 -0.91 -17.07 -8.15
CA ARG A 143 -0.87 -16.98 -6.69
C ARG A 143 0.07 -18.06 -6.15
N ILE A 144 1.03 -17.66 -5.33
CA ILE A 144 1.93 -18.56 -4.62
C ILE A 144 1.57 -18.52 -3.14
N LEU A 145 1.46 -19.68 -2.51
CA LEU A 145 1.25 -19.83 -1.08
C LEU A 145 2.58 -20.14 -0.40
N VAL A 146 3.01 -19.26 0.50
CA VAL A 146 4.25 -19.40 1.25
C VAL A 146 3.99 -19.40 2.75
N ASN A 147 4.84 -20.10 3.48
CA ASN A 147 4.83 -20.07 4.95
C ASN A 147 5.33 -18.69 5.43
N GLN A 148 4.90 -18.25 6.62
CA GLN A 148 5.32 -16.99 7.23
C GLN A 148 6.74 -17.09 7.84
N VAL A 149 7.64 -17.74 7.12
CA VAL A 149 9.06 -17.86 7.46
C VAL A 149 9.90 -17.35 6.29
N PRO A 150 11.13 -16.90 6.54
CA PRO A 150 12.02 -16.52 5.45
C PRO A 150 12.18 -17.64 4.44
N GLY A 151 12.29 -17.29 3.17
CA GLY A 151 12.45 -18.26 2.11
C GLY A 151 12.84 -17.62 0.78
N GLU A 152 12.91 -18.43 -0.25
CA GLU A 152 13.24 -17.96 -1.59
C GLU A 152 12.46 -18.70 -2.67
N TYR A 153 12.19 -18.01 -3.79
CA TYR A 153 11.75 -18.62 -5.03
C TYR A 153 12.82 -18.49 -6.08
N HIS A 154 12.92 -19.52 -6.88
CA HIS A 154 13.81 -19.56 -8.02
C HIS A 154 13.00 -19.65 -9.30
N ILE A 155 13.16 -18.67 -10.18
CA ILE A 155 12.67 -18.75 -11.55
C ILE A 155 13.88 -19.09 -12.41
N SER A 156 13.90 -20.30 -12.97
CA SER A 156 15.06 -20.84 -13.66
C SER A 156 14.65 -21.85 -14.72
N PHE A 157 15.64 -22.50 -15.33
CA PHE A 157 15.44 -23.58 -16.28
C PHE A 157 15.66 -24.98 -15.65
N HIS A 158 15.67 -25.08 -14.31
CA HIS A 158 16.06 -26.30 -13.59
C HIS A 158 15.26 -27.52 -14.00
N ASN A 159 13.94 -27.41 -14.15
CA ASN A 159 13.10 -28.55 -14.54
C ASN A 159 13.19 -28.89 -16.02
N TYR A 160 13.83 -28.03 -16.80
CA TYR A 160 14.04 -28.21 -18.24
C TYR A 160 15.54 -28.24 -18.60
N ARG A 161 16.39 -28.72 -17.68
CA ARG A 161 17.84 -28.80 -17.81
C ARG A 161 18.27 -29.55 -19.08
N GLY A 162 17.56 -30.62 -19.42
CA GLY A 162 17.79 -31.38 -20.65
C GLY A 162 17.56 -30.53 -21.92
N LEU A 163 16.41 -29.83 -21.97
CA LEU A 163 16.06 -28.93 -23.05
C LEU A 163 17.07 -27.79 -23.21
N TRP A 164 17.49 -27.21 -22.10
CA TRP A 164 18.52 -26.15 -22.05
C TRP A 164 19.86 -26.64 -22.58
N ARG A 165 20.28 -27.87 -22.21
CA ARG A 165 21.50 -28.50 -22.69
C ARG A 165 21.43 -28.78 -24.20
N ASP A 166 20.32 -29.33 -24.66
CA ASP A 166 20.14 -29.68 -26.07
C ASP A 166 20.13 -28.46 -26.98
N ILE A 167 19.47 -27.36 -26.56
CA ILE A 167 19.48 -26.10 -27.32
C ILE A 167 20.87 -25.48 -27.37
N ASN A 168 21.63 -25.52 -26.28
CA ASN A 168 23.00 -25.03 -26.23
C ASN A 168 23.95 -25.85 -27.10
N GLN A 169 23.73 -27.15 -27.22
CA GLN A 169 24.58 -28.04 -28.05
C GLN A 169 24.21 -27.94 -29.53
N ARG A 170 22.92 -28.01 -29.88
CA ARG A 170 22.45 -28.07 -31.26
C ARG A 170 22.25 -26.69 -31.91
N TYR A 171 21.91 -25.68 -31.14
CA TYR A 171 21.52 -24.37 -31.62
C TYR A 171 22.16 -23.24 -30.79
N LYS A 172 23.49 -23.25 -30.67
CA LYS A 172 24.25 -22.34 -29.82
C LYS A 172 23.92 -20.86 -30.08
N ASP A 173 23.78 -20.47 -31.35
CA ASP A 173 23.45 -19.08 -31.72
C ASP A 173 22.04 -18.66 -31.27
N LEU A 174 21.11 -19.61 -31.15
CA LEU A 174 19.78 -19.34 -30.61
C LEU A 174 19.79 -19.27 -29.08
N ALA A 175 20.57 -20.13 -28.43
CA ALA A 175 20.70 -20.11 -26.97
C ALA A 175 21.23 -18.75 -26.48
N GLN A 176 22.17 -18.13 -27.21
CA GLN A 176 22.70 -16.78 -26.88
C GLN A 176 21.67 -15.65 -27.00
N LYS A 177 20.56 -15.88 -27.71
CA LYS A 177 19.46 -14.89 -27.82
C LYS A 177 18.52 -14.91 -26.63
N ILE A 178 18.56 -15.95 -25.80
CA ILE A 178 17.76 -16.07 -24.60
C ILE A 178 18.36 -15.14 -23.53
N LYS A 179 17.55 -14.24 -23.02
CA LYS A 179 17.95 -13.31 -21.95
C LYS A 179 16.85 -13.33 -20.89
N LEU A 180 17.22 -13.46 -19.61
CA LEU A 180 16.28 -13.38 -18.48
C LEU A 180 15.77 -11.94 -18.23
N THR A 181 15.68 -11.11 -19.29
CA THR A 181 15.06 -9.80 -19.18
C THR A 181 13.58 -9.94 -18.85
N HIS A 182 13.16 -9.31 -17.78
CA HIS A 182 11.80 -9.44 -17.27
C HIS A 182 11.31 -8.13 -16.66
N SER A 183 10.01 -8.02 -16.50
CA SER A 183 9.37 -6.93 -15.78
C SER A 183 8.27 -7.47 -14.89
N PHE A 184 8.20 -6.96 -13.66
CA PHE A 184 7.06 -7.19 -12.79
C PHE A 184 5.97 -6.19 -13.16
N LYS A 185 4.83 -6.65 -13.61
CA LYS A 185 3.67 -5.80 -13.82
C LYS A 185 2.91 -5.56 -12.52
N SER A 186 2.79 -6.59 -11.70
CA SER A 186 2.19 -6.46 -10.38
C SER A 186 2.81 -7.46 -9.40
N LEU A 187 2.94 -7.02 -8.16
CA LEU A 187 3.29 -7.86 -7.02
C LEU A 187 2.46 -7.37 -5.84
N SER A 188 1.71 -8.28 -5.22
CA SER A 188 0.95 -7.97 -4.01
C SER A 188 0.96 -9.14 -3.04
N LEU A 189 0.88 -8.84 -1.76
CA LEU A 189 0.94 -9.82 -0.68
C LEU A 189 -0.33 -9.76 0.16
N GLY A 190 -0.84 -10.96 0.52
CA GLY A 190 -2.05 -11.11 1.31
C GLY A 190 -3.33 -10.94 0.49
N ASP A 191 -4.45 -11.21 1.13
CA ASP A 191 -5.77 -11.28 0.49
C ASP A 191 -6.66 -10.05 0.81
N ALA A 192 -6.09 -9.02 1.47
CA ALA A 192 -6.85 -7.82 1.80
C ALA A 192 -7.27 -7.04 0.54
N PRO A 193 -8.57 -6.73 0.38
CA PRO A 193 -9.05 -5.95 -0.76
C PRO A 193 -8.44 -4.54 -0.79
N ARG A 194 -8.16 -4.02 -2.00
CA ARG A 194 -7.67 -2.63 -2.17
C ARG A 194 -8.57 -1.59 -1.53
N SER A 195 -9.89 -1.83 -1.51
CA SER A 195 -10.86 -0.96 -0.86
C SER A 195 -10.63 -0.81 0.64
N ILE A 196 -10.19 -1.89 1.30
CA ILE A 196 -9.86 -1.88 2.74
C ILE A 196 -8.58 -1.05 2.96
N VAL A 197 -7.51 -1.33 2.21
CA VAL A 197 -6.25 -0.58 2.31
C VAL A 197 -6.49 0.93 2.12
N LYS A 198 -7.30 1.30 1.11
CA LYS A 198 -7.66 2.69 0.85
C LYS A 198 -8.51 3.31 1.96
N ARG A 199 -9.42 2.54 2.59
CA ARG A 199 -10.25 3.03 3.71
C ARG A 199 -9.39 3.46 4.90
N PHE A 200 -8.28 2.77 5.16
CA PHE A 200 -7.34 3.11 6.22
C PHE A 200 -6.34 4.20 5.83
N ASP A 201 -6.56 4.88 4.70
CA ASP A 201 -5.68 5.93 4.17
C ASP A 201 -4.21 5.49 4.04
N LEU A 202 -4.02 4.21 3.72
CA LEU A 202 -2.70 3.64 3.50
C LEU A 202 -2.32 3.81 2.02
N ASP A 203 -1.05 4.12 1.79
CA ASP A 203 -0.53 4.24 0.43
C ASP A 203 -0.63 2.89 -0.30
N SER A 204 -1.58 2.80 -1.23
CA SER A 204 -1.78 1.60 -2.03
C SER A 204 -0.55 1.18 -2.82
N ASN A 205 0.35 2.13 -3.14
CA ASN A 205 1.61 1.82 -3.82
C ASN A 205 2.59 1.02 -2.95
N LEU A 206 2.50 1.13 -1.61
CA LEU A 206 3.30 0.31 -0.70
C LEU A 206 2.80 -1.14 -0.62
N PHE A 207 1.50 -1.36 -0.85
CA PHE A 207 0.85 -2.66 -0.73
C PHE A 207 0.67 -3.38 -2.06
N PHE A 208 0.45 -2.61 -3.16
CA PHE A 208 0.17 -3.14 -4.49
C PHE A 208 1.10 -2.46 -5.50
N ARG A 209 2.39 -2.76 -5.44
CA ARG A 209 3.39 -2.14 -6.31
C ARG A 209 3.29 -2.69 -7.73
N ASN A 210 3.27 -1.77 -8.68
CA ASN A 210 3.52 -2.08 -10.07
C ASN A 210 5.02 -1.87 -10.33
N PHE A 211 5.72 -2.93 -10.69
CA PHE A 211 7.13 -2.86 -11.08
C PHE A 211 7.24 -2.75 -12.59
N GLU A 212 6.68 -1.67 -13.15
CA GLU A 212 6.90 -1.37 -14.56
C GLU A 212 8.36 -1.00 -14.75
N ASN A 213 9.02 -1.72 -15.66
CA ASN A 213 10.39 -1.44 -16.10
C ASN A 213 11.46 -1.53 -15.01
N ILE A 214 11.58 -2.65 -14.32
CA ILE A 214 12.92 -3.05 -13.96
C ILE A 214 13.60 -3.33 -15.30
N ASN A 215 14.05 -2.27 -15.94
CA ASN A 215 14.91 -2.36 -17.10
C ASN A 215 16.15 -3.08 -16.63
N THR A 216 16.18 -4.32 -16.93
CA THR A 216 17.40 -5.09 -16.94
C THR A 216 18.30 -4.30 -17.86
N PHE A 217 19.25 -3.65 -17.24
CA PHE A 217 20.24 -2.82 -17.92
C PHE A 217 20.60 -3.47 -19.23
N GLY A 218 20.55 -2.70 -20.33
CA GLY A 218 20.59 -3.17 -21.69
C GLY A 218 21.87 -3.86 -22.13
N ASP A 219 22.44 -4.67 -21.26
CA ASP A 219 23.60 -5.46 -21.54
C ASP A 219 23.25 -6.63 -22.44
N ASN A 220 24.04 -6.78 -23.49
CA ASN A 220 23.98 -7.91 -24.38
C ASN A 220 24.32 -9.24 -23.68
N GLN A 221 24.52 -9.25 -22.37
CA GLN A 221 24.93 -10.41 -21.59
C GLN A 221 23.72 -11.03 -20.84
N LEU A 222 23.85 -12.33 -20.61
CA LEU A 222 22.93 -13.07 -19.76
C LEU A 222 23.30 -12.79 -18.30
N ASN A 223 22.31 -12.42 -17.48
CA ASN A 223 22.53 -12.06 -16.08
C ASN A 223 21.69 -12.93 -15.15
N ASN A 224 22.21 -13.13 -13.94
CA ASN A 224 21.47 -13.62 -12.80
C ASN A 224 20.87 -12.42 -12.03
N TYR A 225 19.65 -12.56 -11.54
CA TYR A 225 18.95 -11.49 -10.84
C TYR A 225 18.59 -11.94 -9.43
N ASN A 226 18.94 -11.14 -8.45
CA ASN A 226 18.62 -11.36 -7.05
C ASN A 226 17.72 -10.24 -6.55
N TYR A 227 16.54 -10.58 -6.07
CA TYR A 227 15.58 -9.68 -5.44
C TYR A 227 15.49 -10.00 -3.96
N PHE A 228 15.49 -8.96 -3.13
CA PHE A 228 15.33 -9.05 -1.69
C PHE A 228 14.06 -8.30 -1.29
N ILE A 229 13.10 -9.05 -0.76
CA ILE A 229 11.80 -8.52 -0.34
C ILE A 229 11.73 -8.58 1.17
N LYS A 230 11.62 -7.41 1.81
CA LYS A 230 11.31 -7.32 3.23
C LYS A 230 9.82 -7.06 3.41
N ILE A 231 9.12 -8.01 4.02
CA ILE A 231 7.67 -8.00 4.22
C ILE A 231 7.35 -7.45 5.60
N ILE A 232 6.48 -6.46 5.66
CA ILE A 232 6.03 -5.83 6.90
C ILE A 232 4.55 -6.17 7.07
N PRO A 233 4.16 -6.96 8.08
CA PRO A 233 2.76 -7.27 8.34
C PRO A 233 2.01 -6.08 8.91
N TYR A 234 0.76 -5.94 8.51
CA TYR A 234 -0.18 -4.93 8.98
C TYR A 234 -1.45 -5.59 9.51
N MET A 235 -1.90 -5.14 10.66
CA MET A 235 -3.19 -5.47 11.24
C MET A 235 -4.07 -4.22 11.23
N LEU A 236 -5.13 -4.24 10.44
CA LEU A 236 -6.08 -3.15 10.27
C LEU A 236 -7.31 -3.46 11.13
N VAL A 237 -7.55 -2.64 12.14
CA VAL A 237 -8.65 -2.80 13.08
C VAL A 237 -9.66 -1.68 12.90
N ASP A 238 -10.89 -2.01 12.56
CA ASP A 238 -11.99 -1.04 12.49
C ASP A 238 -12.88 -1.22 13.73
N GLU A 239 -12.72 -0.32 14.71
CA GLU A 239 -13.51 -0.35 15.93
C GLU A 239 -14.98 -0.01 15.72
N ASN A 240 -15.32 0.73 14.64
CA ASN A 240 -16.70 1.08 14.33
C ASN A 240 -17.51 -0.14 13.89
N TRP A 241 -16.87 -1.07 13.16
CA TRP A 241 -17.50 -2.26 12.60
C TRP A 241 -17.06 -3.55 13.29
N GLY A 242 -16.12 -3.48 14.25
CA GLY A 242 -15.57 -4.64 14.96
C GLY A 242 -14.82 -5.62 14.04
N SER A 243 -14.29 -5.14 12.92
CA SER A 243 -13.63 -5.99 11.93
C SER A 243 -12.12 -5.82 11.97
N THR A 244 -11.39 -6.92 11.74
CA THR A 244 -9.93 -6.95 11.66
C THR A 244 -9.49 -7.59 10.36
N TYR A 245 -8.57 -6.92 9.66
CA TYR A 245 -8.00 -7.38 8.40
C TYR A 245 -6.49 -7.47 8.53
N TYR A 246 -5.89 -8.46 7.87
CA TYR A 246 -4.45 -8.60 7.77
C TYR A 246 -4.00 -8.30 6.35
N THR A 247 -2.96 -7.52 6.22
CA THR A 247 -2.34 -7.19 4.94
C THR A 247 -0.83 -7.04 5.11
N TYR A 248 -0.12 -6.87 4.02
CA TYR A 248 1.34 -6.81 4.03
C TYR A 248 1.82 -5.71 3.12
N SER A 249 2.70 -4.88 3.63
CA SER A 249 3.51 -3.99 2.83
C SER A 249 4.88 -4.61 2.60
N PHE A 250 5.61 -4.16 1.59
CA PHE A 250 6.96 -4.66 1.36
C PHE A 250 7.87 -3.61 0.76
N SER A 251 9.15 -3.77 1.04
CA SER A 251 10.24 -3.07 0.36
C SER A 251 11.00 -4.07 -0.52
N LEU A 252 11.44 -3.61 -1.69
CA LEU A 252 12.19 -4.41 -2.64
C LEU A 252 13.52 -3.76 -2.93
N SER A 253 14.59 -4.55 -2.89
CA SER A 253 15.90 -4.22 -3.45
C SER A 253 16.31 -5.29 -4.46
N SER A 254 17.11 -4.92 -5.45
CA SER A 254 17.54 -5.82 -6.50
C SER A 254 19.03 -5.68 -6.79
N LYS A 255 19.65 -6.78 -7.19
CA LYS A 255 21.04 -6.85 -7.64
C LYS A 255 21.12 -7.79 -8.85
N SER A 256 21.77 -7.34 -9.91
CA SER A 256 22.10 -8.21 -11.05
C SER A 256 23.60 -8.54 -11.04
N THR A 257 23.93 -9.75 -11.46
CA THR A 257 25.30 -10.22 -11.64
C THR A 257 25.43 -10.90 -13.01
N PRO A 258 26.53 -10.69 -13.73
CA PRO A 258 26.74 -11.38 -15.00
C PRO A 258 26.71 -12.90 -14.79
N PHE A 259 26.03 -13.60 -15.68
CA PHE A 259 26.03 -15.06 -15.72
C PHE A 259 27.40 -15.54 -16.17
N ASN A 260 28.01 -16.44 -15.38
CA ASN A 260 29.28 -17.05 -15.70
C ASN A 260 29.10 -18.55 -15.95
N PRO A 261 29.23 -19.03 -17.21
CA PRO A 261 29.03 -20.43 -17.54
C PRO A 261 30.01 -21.40 -16.85
N HIS A 262 31.11 -20.91 -16.29
CA HIS A 262 32.09 -21.74 -15.58
C HIS A 262 31.67 -22.07 -14.14
N TYR A 263 30.88 -21.18 -13.54
CA TYR A 263 30.41 -21.33 -12.15
C TYR A 263 28.90 -21.56 -12.04
N ASP A 264 28.14 -21.02 -13.00
CA ASP A 264 26.68 -21.08 -13.01
C ASP A 264 26.22 -22.14 -14.03
N GLU A 265 25.48 -23.12 -13.59
CA GLU A 265 24.93 -24.12 -14.51
C GLU A 265 23.85 -23.54 -15.44
N MET A 266 23.03 -22.62 -14.90
CA MET A 266 21.90 -22.00 -15.59
C MET A 266 21.64 -20.61 -15.07
N PRO A 267 21.13 -19.70 -15.92
CA PRO A 267 20.71 -18.38 -15.47
C PRO A 267 19.48 -18.49 -14.55
N ILE A 268 19.46 -17.66 -13.50
CA ILE A 268 18.47 -17.74 -12.45
C ILE A 268 17.99 -16.36 -12.00
N ILE A 269 16.71 -16.27 -11.66
CA ILE A 269 16.14 -15.17 -10.90
C ILE A 269 15.81 -15.72 -9.52
N THR A 270 16.46 -15.18 -8.50
CA THR A 270 16.23 -15.53 -7.10
C THR A 270 15.47 -14.41 -6.43
N ILE A 271 14.34 -14.73 -5.81
CA ILE A 271 13.53 -13.79 -5.03
C ILE A 271 13.53 -14.28 -3.59
N ARG A 272 14.31 -13.60 -2.75
CA ARG A 272 14.39 -13.87 -1.31
C ARG A 272 13.42 -12.99 -0.58
N TYR A 273 12.68 -13.57 0.36
CA TYR A 273 11.76 -12.83 1.21
C TYR A 273 12.00 -13.11 2.68
N GLU A 274 11.82 -12.07 3.48
CA GLU A 274 11.89 -12.14 4.94
C GLU A 274 10.75 -11.35 5.55
N PHE A 275 10.31 -11.76 6.75
CA PHE A 275 9.26 -11.07 7.49
C PHE A 275 9.86 -10.19 8.57
N SER A 276 9.32 -8.97 8.69
CA SER A 276 9.62 -8.11 9.82
C SER A 276 9.04 -8.72 11.11
N PRO A 277 9.82 -8.78 12.20
CA PRO A 277 9.31 -9.18 13.50
C PRO A 277 8.35 -8.15 14.11
N ILE A 278 8.27 -6.96 13.52
CA ILE A 278 7.39 -5.88 13.95
C ILE A 278 6.23 -5.79 12.96
N MET A 279 5.02 -5.85 13.51
CA MET A 279 3.76 -5.65 12.80
C MET A 279 3.21 -4.25 13.10
N MET A 280 2.68 -3.57 12.10
CA MET A 280 2.01 -2.29 12.24
C MET A 280 0.52 -2.51 12.48
N LYS A 281 0.03 -2.13 13.66
CA LYS A 281 -1.39 -2.13 13.98
C LYS A 281 -1.96 -0.75 13.70
N VAL A 282 -2.85 -0.66 12.72
CA VAL A 282 -3.57 0.57 12.36
C VAL A 282 -5.02 0.42 12.81
N THR A 283 -5.44 1.27 13.72
CA THR A 283 -6.78 1.21 14.31
C THR A 283 -7.58 2.43 13.89
N HIS A 284 -8.73 2.23 13.24
CA HIS A 284 -9.77 3.26 13.10
C HIS A 284 -10.51 3.37 14.43
N LEU A 285 -10.31 4.48 15.11
CA LEU A 285 -10.93 4.73 16.39
C LEU A 285 -12.44 4.90 16.25
N LYS A 286 -13.16 4.39 17.24
CA LYS A 286 -14.61 4.57 17.32
C LYS A 286 -14.94 6.05 17.56
N ARG A 287 -15.97 6.54 16.87
CA ARG A 287 -16.50 7.89 17.10
C ARG A 287 -17.13 7.97 18.47
N ASP A 288 -16.66 8.91 19.28
CA ASP A 288 -17.18 9.17 20.61
C ASP A 288 -18.13 10.39 20.59
N TYR A 289 -19.44 10.09 20.63
CA TYR A 289 -20.51 11.10 20.63
C TYR A 289 -20.50 11.95 21.90
N LEU A 290 -20.14 11.39 23.05
CA LEU A 290 -20.07 12.14 24.30
C LEU A 290 -18.92 13.14 24.25
N HIS A 291 -17.77 12.75 23.74
CA HIS A 291 -16.63 13.63 23.53
C HIS A 291 -16.97 14.78 22.55
N PHE A 292 -17.66 14.48 21.46
CA PHE A 292 -18.16 15.51 20.55
C PHE A 292 -19.07 16.51 21.25
N LEU A 293 -20.06 16.02 22.02
CA LEU A 293 -21.02 16.86 22.73
C LEU A 293 -20.33 17.76 23.78
N THR A 294 -19.37 17.20 24.52
CA THR A 294 -18.61 18.00 25.52
C THR A 294 -17.75 19.07 24.84
N HIS A 295 -17.12 18.79 23.72
CA HIS A 295 -16.36 19.77 22.95
C HIS A 295 -17.24 20.90 22.42
N VAL A 296 -18.41 20.57 21.84
CA VAL A 296 -19.37 21.59 21.38
C VAL A 296 -19.83 22.47 22.53
N SER A 297 -20.16 21.89 23.68
CA SER A 297 -20.58 22.63 24.87
C SER A 297 -19.47 23.57 25.39
N ALA A 298 -18.22 23.06 25.37
CA ALA A 298 -17.05 23.86 25.77
C ALA A 298 -16.80 25.05 24.82
N ILE A 299 -16.96 24.86 23.51
CA ILE A 299 -16.84 25.91 22.50
C ILE A 299 -17.88 27.00 22.77
N ILE A 300 -19.16 26.62 22.94
CA ILE A 300 -20.25 27.60 23.19
C ILE A 300 -19.99 28.37 24.48
N GLY A 301 -19.73 27.67 25.59
CA GLY A 301 -19.48 28.30 26.88
C GLY A 301 -18.22 29.15 26.90
N GLY A 302 -17.11 28.62 26.35
CA GLY A 302 -15.82 29.32 26.33
C GLY A 302 -15.87 30.62 25.51
N VAL A 303 -16.43 30.57 24.29
CA VAL A 303 -16.56 31.77 23.44
C VAL A 303 -17.46 32.79 24.11
N PHE A 304 -18.59 32.39 24.66
CA PHE A 304 -19.51 33.29 25.33
C PHE A 304 -18.85 34.02 26.53
N VAL A 305 -18.14 33.29 27.39
CA VAL A 305 -17.43 33.85 28.54
C VAL A 305 -16.34 34.82 28.09
N VAL A 306 -15.51 34.46 27.11
CA VAL A 306 -14.43 35.34 26.63
C VAL A 306 -15.00 36.65 26.07
N PHE A 307 -16.03 36.58 25.21
CA PHE A 307 -16.65 37.79 24.68
C PHE A 307 -17.39 38.61 25.73
N SER A 308 -17.96 38.00 26.78
CA SER A 308 -18.52 38.72 27.92
C SER A 308 -17.47 39.54 28.67
N VAL A 309 -16.31 38.94 28.91
CA VAL A 309 -15.17 39.65 29.55
C VAL A 309 -14.67 40.77 28.66
N ILE A 310 -14.50 40.56 27.36
CA ILE A 310 -14.07 41.59 26.41
C ILE A 310 -15.08 42.75 26.40
N ASN A 311 -16.36 42.44 26.33
CA ASN A 311 -17.42 43.48 26.37
C ASN A 311 -17.34 44.31 27.66
N ARG A 312 -17.13 43.67 28.82
CA ARG A 312 -16.99 44.35 30.10
C ARG A 312 -15.77 45.30 30.13
N LEU A 313 -14.62 44.81 29.60
CA LEU A 313 -13.40 45.64 29.53
C LEU A 313 -13.57 46.80 28.56
N ALA A 314 -14.10 46.58 27.37
CA ALA A 314 -14.33 47.60 26.36
C ALA A 314 -15.25 48.73 26.91
N THR A 315 -16.30 48.33 27.59
CA THR A 315 -17.23 49.33 28.16
C THR A 315 -16.65 50.09 29.33
N ASN A 316 -15.80 49.48 30.16
CA ASN A 316 -15.12 50.20 31.25
C ASN A 316 -14.13 51.23 30.71
N LEU A 317 -13.39 50.89 29.64
CA LEU A 317 -12.46 51.83 29.00
C LEU A 317 -13.16 53.04 28.38
N ILE A 318 -14.27 52.80 27.69
CA ILE A 318 -15.07 53.92 27.10
C ILE A 318 -15.64 54.82 28.17
N TYR A 319 -16.17 54.27 29.27
CA TYR A 319 -16.74 55.08 30.37
C TYR A 319 -15.67 55.83 31.18
N SER A 320 -14.42 55.31 31.19
CA SER A 320 -13.27 55.98 31.79
C SER A 320 -12.74 57.12 30.94
N SER A 321 -12.98 57.14 29.62
CA SER A 321 -12.55 58.18 28.69
C SER A 321 -13.52 59.37 28.62
N ASP A 322 -14.76 59.16 29.06
CA ASP A 322 -15.81 60.27 29.12
C ASP A 322 -15.85 61.01 30.44
N LYS A 323 -14.89 60.76 31.37
CA LYS A 323 -14.65 61.49 32.56
C LYS A 323 -13.37 62.33 32.43
#